data_7b6172f9e777c7cde1ee310c0527ed4c
#
_entry.id   7b6172f9e777c7cde1ee310c0527ed4c
#
_cell.length_a   1.000
_cell.length_b   1.000
_cell.length_c   1.000
_cell.angle_alpha   90.00
_cell.angle_beta   90.00
_cell.angle_gamma   90.00
#
_symmetry.space_group_name_H-M   'P 1'
#
loop_
_entity.id
_entity.type
_entity.pdbx_description
1 polymer ?
#
loop_
_entity_poly.entity_id
_entity_poly.type
_entity_poly.pdbx_seq_one_letter_code
_entity_poly.pdbx_strand_id
1 'polypeptide(L)'
;MKATLAVLADFAESYLPIEDGDAWFGQIRELAARHGFAPSPKEFKKNPNAYPGSIREASQIVRVALTGSTRSPDLHPVAMTLGAQEVLRRVRALI
;
A
#
# COMPACT_ATOMS: atom_id res chain seq x y z
N MET A 1 -12.38 -6.20 4.38
CA MET A 1 -11.89 -7.37 3.62
C MET A 1 -11.89 -7.15 2.12
N LYS A 2 -13.03 -6.76 1.53
CA LYS A 2 -13.07 -6.48 0.09
C LYS A 2 -12.10 -5.36 -0.33
N ALA A 3 -12.00 -4.31 0.47
CA ALA A 3 -11.09 -3.19 0.18
C ALA A 3 -9.63 -3.66 0.20
N THR A 4 -9.26 -4.53 1.13
CA THR A 4 -7.90 -5.07 1.24
C THR A 4 -7.53 -5.87 0.00
N LEU A 5 -8.40 -6.77 -0.45
CA LEU A 5 -8.13 -7.58 -1.64
C LEU A 5 -8.07 -6.72 -2.91
N ALA A 6 -8.96 -5.73 -3.02
CA ALA A 6 -8.97 -4.83 -4.17
C ALA A 6 -7.69 -4.00 -4.23
N VAL A 7 -7.23 -3.49 -3.08
CA VAL A 7 -5.98 -2.73 -3.00
C VAL A 7 -4.80 -3.60 -3.43
N LEU A 8 -4.72 -4.83 -2.92
CA LEU A 8 -3.62 -5.73 -3.25
C LEU A 8 -3.64 -6.15 -4.72
N ALA A 9 -4.81 -6.40 -5.29
CA ALA A 9 -4.93 -6.75 -6.70
C ALA A 9 -4.48 -5.61 -7.61
N ASP A 10 -4.91 -4.39 -7.31
CA ASP A 10 -4.50 -3.19 -8.04
C ASP A 10 -2.98 -2.96 -7.88
N PHE A 11 -2.47 -3.12 -6.67
CA PHE A 11 -1.03 -3.00 -6.42
C PHE A 11 -0.25 -3.98 -7.30
N ALA A 12 -0.69 -5.23 -7.38
CA ALA A 12 0.00 -6.24 -8.17
C ALA A 12 0.03 -5.89 -9.66
N GLU A 13 -1.02 -5.22 -10.16
CA GLU A 13 -1.11 -4.84 -11.56
C GLU A 13 -0.35 -3.56 -11.89
N SER A 14 -0.28 -2.62 -10.95
CA SER A 14 0.25 -1.28 -11.21
C SER A 14 1.63 -1.02 -10.62
N TYR A 15 2.16 -1.94 -9.82
CA TYR A 15 3.40 -1.70 -9.08
C TYR A 15 4.59 -1.45 -10.00
N LEU A 16 5.37 -0.42 -9.66
CA LEU A 16 6.61 -0.08 -10.35
C LEU A 16 7.75 -0.02 -9.32
N PRO A 17 8.91 -0.66 -9.58
CA PRO A 17 10.05 -0.64 -8.66
C PRO A 17 10.85 0.67 -8.81
N ILE A 18 10.28 1.77 -8.33
CA ILE A 18 10.85 3.11 -8.46
C ILE A 18 11.94 3.31 -7.41
N GLU A 19 13.13 3.74 -7.83
CA GLU A 19 14.27 3.93 -6.92
C GLU A 19 14.09 5.11 -5.97
N ASP A 20 13.45 6.20 -6.44
CA ASP A 20 13.20 7.37 -5.60
C ASP A 20 12.11 7.06 -4.59
N GLY A 21 12.43 7.19 -3.29
CA GLY A 21 11.50 6.87 -2.20
C GLY A 21 10.23 7.69 -2.25
N ASP A 22 10.31 8.98 -2.55
CA ASP A 22 9.14 9.86 -2.61
C ASP A 22 8.22 9.45 -3.77
N ALA A 23 8.79 9.16 -4.92
CA ALA A 23 8.03 8.71 -6.08
C ALA A 23 7.43 7.33 -5.83
N TRP A 24 8.18 6.44 -5.16
CA TRP A 24 7.69 5.12 -4.79
C TRP A 24 6.47 5.22 -3.88
N PHE A 25 6.53 6.06 -2.84
CA PHE A 25 5.38 6.29 -1.98
C PHE A 25 4.25 7.01 -2.69
N GLY A 26 4.58 7.80 -3.72
CA GLY A 26 3.57 8.44 -4.57
C GLY A 26 2.63 7.43 -5.20
N GLN A 27 3.16 6.30 -5.65
CA GLN A 27 2.29 5.25 -6.20
C GLN A 27 1.38 4.62 -5.15
N ILE A 28 1.84 4.52 -3.90
CA ILE A 28 0.99 4.04 -2.80
C ILE A 28 -0.14 5.03 -2.53
N ARG A 29 0.15 6.34 -2.55
CA ARG A 29 -0.87 7.38 -2.37
C ARG A 29 -1.92 7.34 -3.47
N GLU A 30 -1.49 7.17 -4.71
CA GLU A 30 -2.41 7.05 -5.84
C GLU A 30 -3.27 5.80 -5.73
N LEU A 31 -2.66 4.69 -5.33
CA LEU A 31 -3.37 3.43 -5.09
C LEU A 31 -4.45 3.65 -4.03
N ALA A 32 -4.10 4.27 -2.91
CA ALA A 32 -5.04 4.54 -1.83
C ALA A 32 -6.20 5.42 -2.31
N ALA A 33 -5.90 6.48 -3.08
CA ALA A 33 -6.91 7.38 -3.61
C ALA A 33 -7.88 6.65 -4.55
N ARG A 34 -7.36 5.77 -5.40
CA ARG A 34 -8.21 4.99 -6.32
C ARG A 34 -9.20 4.10 -5.56
N HIS A 35 -8.86 3.69 -4.35
CA HIS A 35 -9.72 2.82 -3.55
C HIS A 35 -10.48 3.59 -2.45
N GLY A 36 -10.51 4.93 -2.56
CA GLY A 36 -11.33 5.77 -1.70
C GLY A 36 -10.77 6.02 -0.31
N PHE A 37 -9.49 5.76 -0.08
CA PHE A 37 -8.85 6.03 1.21
C PHE A 37 -8.58 7.53 1.35
N ALA A 38 -8.66 8.04 2.60
CA ALA A 38 -8.37 9.43 2.87
C ALA A 38 -6.89 9.75 2.59
N PRO A 39 -6.58 10.95 2.05
CA PRO A 39 -5.21 11.31 1.71
C PRO A 39 -4.30 11.50 2.93
N SER A 40 -4.87 11.63 4.12
CA SER A 40 -4.10 11.75 5.36
C SER A 40 -4.92 11.27 6.54
N PRO A 41 -4.26 10.89 7.66
CA PRO A 41 -5.00 10.55 8.88
C PRO A 41 -5.84 11.70 9.40
N LYS A 42 -5.40 12.95 9.21
CA LYS A 42 -6.14 14.14 9.63
C LYS A 42 -7.47 14.25 8.88
N GLU A 43 -7.44 14.06 7.57
CA GLU A 43 -8.65 14.10 6.75
C GLU A 43 -9.60 12.97 7.12
N PHE A 44 -9.07 11.80 7.41
CA PHE A 44 -9.87 10.66 7.86
C PHE A 44 -10.58 10.98 9.18
N LYS A 45 -9.89 11.62 10.13
CA LYS A 45 -10.51 12.01 11.41
C LYS A 45 -11.65 13.01 11.24
N LYS A 46 -11.54 13.90 10.25
CA LYS A 46 -12.60 14.88 9.96
C LYS A 46 -13.84 14.22 9.38
N ASN A 47 -13.68 13.20 8.57
CA ASN A 47 -14.77 12.54 7.84
C ASN A 47 -14.64 11.03 7.90
N PRO A 48 -14.72 10.42 9.11
CA PRO A 48 -14.45 8.98 9.24
C PRO A 48 -15.43 8.10 8.48
N ASN A 49 -16.64 8.60 8.23
CA ASN A 49 -17.66 7.83 7.50
C ASN A 49 -17.50 7.90 5.98
N ALA A 50 -16.68 8.83 5.48
CA ALA A 50 -16.48 9.01 4.05
C ALA A 50 -15.41 8.06 3.48
N TYR A 51 -14.58 7.45 4.33
CA TYR A 51 -13.43 6.66 3.91
C TYR A 51 -13.34 5.35 4.67
N PRO A 52 -12.85 4.26 4.04
CA PRO A 52 -12.56 3.01 4.76
C PRO A 52 -11.34 3.10 5.68
N GLY A 53 -10.51 4.11 5.49
CA GLY A 53 -9.31 4.36 6.26
C GLY A 53 -8.54 5.49 5.59
N SER A 54 -7.29 5.72 6.02
CA SER A 54 -6.43 6.74 5.44
C SER A 54 -5.28 6.10 4.66
N ILE A 55 -4.41 6.94 4.09
CA ILE A 55 -3.17 6.48 3.46
C ILE A 55 -2.36 5.59 4.42
N ARG A 56 -2.44 5.83 5.72
CA ARG A 56 -1.76 5.02 6.72
C ARG A 56 -2.23 3.57 6.68
N GLU A 57 -3.54 3.34 6.63
CA GLU A 57 -4.11 2.00 6.57
C GLU A 57 -3.80 1.32 5.23
N ALA A 58 -3.84 2.06 4.13
CA ALA A 58 -3.46 1.53 2.82
C ALA A 58 -2.00 1.09 2.80
N SER A 59 -1.10 1.89 3.39
CA SER A 59 0.32 1.54 3.51
C SER A 59 0.52 0.31 4.37
N GLN A 60 -0.26 0.15 5.44
CA GLN A 60 -0.21 -1.02 6.30
C GLN A 60 -0.60 -2.30 5.56
N ILE A 61 -1.61 -2.22 4.71
CA ILE A 61 -2.03 -3.36 3.88
C ILE A 61 -0.84 -3.84 3.04
N VAL A 62 -0.16 -2.93 2.37
CA VAL A 62 1.01 -3.27 1.56
C VAL A 62 2.14 -3.80 2.43
N ARG A 63 2.38 -3.18 3.58
CA ARG A 63 3.44 -3.60 4.52
C ARG A 63 3.24 -5.04 4.97
N VAL A 64 2.04 -5.40 5.39
CA VAL A 64 1.74 -6.76 5.82
C VAL A 64 1.92 -7.74 4.65
N ALA A 65 1.49 -7.35 3.46
CA ALA A 65 1.65 -8.20 2.27
C ALA A 65 3.12 -8.49 1.97
N LEU A 66 4.00 -7.50 2.14
CA LEU A 66 5.42 -7.65 1.83
C LEU A 66 6.23 -8.28 2.95
N THR A 67 5.87 -8.02 4.20
CA THR A 67 6.71 -8.38 5.35
C THR A 67 6.06 -9.36 6.31
N GLY A 68 4.75 -9.55 6.24
CA GLY A 68 4.01 -10.36 7.19
C GLY A 68 3.82 -9.69 8.54
N SER A 69 4.13 -8.40 8.67
CA SER A 69 4.08 -7.68 9.95
C SER A 69 3.63 -6.24 9.75
N THR A 70 2.94 -5.70 10.76
CA THR A 70 2.59 -4.28 10.80
C THR A 70 3.77 -3.44 11.32
N ARG A 71 4.80 -4.08 11.84
CA ARG A 71 6.02 -3.44 12.34
C ARG A 71 7.19 -3.88 11.49
N SER A 72 7.64 -3.01 10.61
CA SER A 72 8.78 -3.30 9.75
C SER A 72 9.53 -2.00 9.49
N PRO A 73 10.76 -2.07 8.96
CA PRO A 73 11.44 -0.88 8.45
C PRO A 73 10.61 -0.22 7.35
N ASP A 74 11.04 0.96 6.91
CA ASP A 74 10.38 1.66 5.82
C ASP A 74 10.16 0.77 4.61
N LEU A 75 8.98 0.87 4.00
CA LEU A 75 8.58 0.00 2.90
C LEU A 75 9.48 0.10 1.67
N HIS A 76 9.92 1.31 1.35
CA HIS A 76 10.73 1.51 0.14
C HIS A 76 12.03 0.70 0.17
N PRO A 77 12.87 0.77 1.22
CA PRO A 77 14.07 -0.06 1.27
C PRO A 77 13.75 -1.55 1.26
N VAL A 78 12.68 -1.97 1.93
CA VAL A 78 12.27 -3.38 1.94
C VAL A 78 11.90 -3.83 0.54
N ALA A 79 11.09 -3.04 -0.18
CA ALA A 79 10.69 -3.38 -1.55
C ALA A 79 11.88 -3.44 -2.49
N MET A 80 12.85 -2.53 -2.35
CA MET A 80 14.04 -2.52 -3.19
C MET A 80 14.91 -3.75 -2.92
N THR A 81 15.04 -4.16 -1.66
CA THR A 81 15.80 -5.35 -1.29
C THR A 81 15.16 -6.62 -1.82
N LEU A 82 13.84 -6.72 -1.76
CA LEU A 82 13.11 -7.89 -2.27
C LEU A 82 13.16 -8.00 -3.79
N GLY A 83 13.09 -6.86 -4.48
CA GLY A 83 12.95 -6.82 -5.93
C GLY A 83 11.50 -6.99 -6.38
N ALA A 84 11.20 -6.50 -7.58
CA ALA A 84 9.83 -6.45 -8.08
C ALA A 84 9.17 -7.83 -8.16
N GLN A 85 9.91 -8.85 -8.60
CA GLN A 85 9.36 -10.20 -8.74
C GLN A 85 8.93 -10.77 -7.40
N GLU A 86 9.75 -10.61 -6.37
CA GLU A 86 9.41 -11.12 -5.04
C GLU A 86 8.26 -10.34 -4.41
N VAL A 87 8.25 -9.01 -4.59
CA VAL A 87 7.16 -8.16 -4.12
C VAL A 87 5.85 -8.66 -4.71
N LEU A 88 5.80 -8.86 -6.03
CA LEU A 88 4.59 -9.31 -6.71
C LEU A 88 4.19 -10.72 -6.30
N ARG A 89 5.17 -11.60 -6.11
CA ARG A 89 4.91 -12.97 -5.68
C ARG A 89 4.21 -12.98 -4.32
N ARG A 90 4.69 -12.18 -3.37
CA ARG A 90 4.12 -12.11 -2.03
C ARG A 90 2.71 -11.55 -2.03
N VAL A 91 2.48 -10.50 -2.84
CA VAL A 91 1.16 -9.90 -2.96
C VAL A 91 0.17 -10.88 -3.60
N ARG A 92 0.57 -11.51 -4.71
CA ARG A 92 -0.29 -12.45 -5.43
C ARG A 92 -0.64 -13.69 -4.62
N ALA A 93 0.21 -14.08 -3.68
CA ALA A 93 -0.07 -15.21 -2.80
C ALA A 93 -1.25 -14.93 -1.85
N LEU A 94 -1.63 -13.66 -1.67
CA LEU A 94 -2.71 -13.26 -0.78
C LEU A 94 -4.04 -13.00 -1.48
N ILE A 95 -4.05 -12.99 -2.80
CA ILE A 95 -5.26 -12.69 -3.58
C ILE A 95 -5.72 -13.84 -4.45
#